data_0a28fb725525dd349eeee1c0002245a6
#
_entry.id   0a28fb725525dd349eeee1c0002245a6
#
_cell.length_a   1.000
_cell.length_b   1.000
_cell.length_c   1.000
_cell.angle_alpha   90.00
_cell.angle_beta   90.00
_cell.angle_gamma   90.00
#
_symmetry.space_group_name_H-M   'P 1'
#
loop_
_entity.id
_entity.type
_entity.pdbx_description
1 polymer ?
#
loop_
_entity_poly.entity_id
_entity_poly.type
_entity_poly.pdbx_seq_one_letter_code
_entity_poly.pdbx_strand_id
1 'polypeptide(L)'
;MTSAAIAVYGATGHTGQFVLRELERRGYQTVPIGRSERAPAAGGDADAQRLWRRAVCDDPDALDEALRGTGAVINCAGPFLDTAPAVIEAALRAGIHYFDVTAEQRSVRQSLATYHDEARHRGSVVMPAVAFYGGLADLLATEATRGARSVERIEVGMALDCWHPTAGTRRTGERNTARRFVVADGRFTPVPRPAPVREWAFPAPFCVQQVVAMPLAEIVTISRHIAARNVCSYLNTAPLRDLEDPRTPAPIAVDPFGRSAQQFVMEVRATSGDYRAEITVAGRDIYAVTAPIVAEACARVLADPPATGGAFAPAELFDASDFLHALEPHLAILRTDGDRSARRP
;
A
#
# COMPACT_ATOMS: atom_id res chain seq x y z
N MET A 1 3.96 -17.13 -24.17
CA MET A 1 5.10 -16.35 -23.64
C MET A 1 5.15 -16.68 -22.15
N THR A 2 6.26 -17.22 -21.64
CA THR A 2 6.46 -17.40 -20.20
C THR A 2 6.45 -16.04 -19.54
N SER A 3 5.50 -15.80 -18.63
CA SER A 3 5.45 -14.57 -17.83
C SER A 3 6.78 -14.43 -17.07
N ALA A 4 7.34 -13.22 -17.04
CA ALA A 4 8.56 -12.95 -16.29
C ALA A 4 8.33 -13.27 -14.78
N ALA A 5 9.33 -13.85 -14.13
CA ALA A 5 9.25 -14.16 -12.70
C ALA A 5 9.18 -12.87 -11.86
N ILE A 6 8.48 -12.91 -10.74
CA ILE A 6 8.34 -11.78 -9.80
C ILE A 6 9.13 -12.09 -8.53
N ALA A 7 10.07 -11.21 -8.20
CA ALA A 7 10.81 -11.28 -6.94
C ALA A 7 10.00 -10.71 -5.79
N VAL A 8 10.06 -11.34 -4.60
CA VAL A 8 9.45 -10.83 -3.37
C VAL A 8 10.55 -10.66 -2.32
N TYR A 9 10.98 -9.42 -2.10
CA TYR A 9 11.96 -9.08 -1.08
C TYR A 9 11.28 -8.98 0.29
N GLY A 10 11.81 -9.67 1.30
CA GLY A 10 11.13 -9.83 2.59
C GLY A 10 10.10 -10.97 2.57
N ALA A 11 10.31 -11.98 1.76
CA ALA A 11 9.44 -13.14 1.53
C ALA A 11 9.04 -13.91 2.81
N THR A 12 9.88 -13.88 3.85
CA THR A 12 9.59 -14.53 5.15
C THR A 12 8.73 -13.68 6.08
N GLY A 13 8.52 -12.41 5.74
CA GLY A 13 7.67 -11.50 6.50
C GLY A 13 6.19 -11.87 6.37
N HIS A 14 5.38 -11.43 7.34
CA HIS A 14 3.94 -11.72 7.37
C HIS A 14 3.24 -11.31 6.06
N THR A 15 3.44 -10.08 5.59
CA THR A 15 2.88 -9.59 4.33
C THR A 15 3.52 -10.28 3.12
N GLY A 16 4.84 -10.51 3.15
CA GLY A 16 5.55 -11.18 2.05
C GLY A 16 5.03 -12.58 1.74
N GLN A 17 4.62 -13.33 2.76
CA GLN A 17 3.99 -14.64 2.58
C GLN A 17 2.61 -14.55 1.91
N PHE A 18 1.80 -13.54 2.21
CA PHE A 18 0.54 -13.31 1.50
C PHE A 18 0.79 -12.94 0.04
N VAL A 19 1.78 -12.09 -0.22
CA VAL A 19 2.15 -11.68 -1.59
C VAL A 19 2.61 -12.88 -2.41
N LEU A 20 3.48 -13.74 -1.87
CA LEU A 20 3.90 -14.96 -2.56
C LEU A 20 2.70 -15.84 -2.95
N ARG A 21 1.83 -16.18 -1.99
CA ARG A 21 0.64 -17.01 -2.23
C ARG A 21 -0.30 -16.39 -3.26
N GLU A 22 -0.49 -15.07 -3.23
CA GLU A 22 -1.36 -14.39 -4.19
C GLU A 22 -0.79 -14.41 -5.60
N LEU A 23 0.52 -14.19 -5.77
CA LEU A 23 1.20 -14.29 -7.06
C LEU A 23 1.15 -15.71 -7.63
N GLU A 24 1.41 -16.71 -6.80
CA GLU A 24 1.33 -18.13 -7.18
C GLU A 24 -0.10 -18.52 -7.58
N ARG A 25 -1.12 -18.07 -6.82
CA ARG A 25 -2.54 -18.26 -7.16
C ARG A 25 -2.89 -17.66 -8.52
N ARG A 26 -2.25 -16.57 -8.91
CA ARG A 26 -2.38 -15.92 -10.22
C ARG A 26 -1.54 -16.57 -11.32
N GLY A 27 -0.76 -17.63 -11.00
CA GLY A 27 0.05 -18.38 -11.95
C GLY A 27 1.42 -17.75 -12.28
N TYR A 28 1.88 -16.79 -11.47
CA TYR A 28 3.22 -16.22 -11.64
C TYR A 28 4.28 -17.11 -11.01
N GLN A 29 5.44 -17.21 -11.67
CA GLN A 29 6.64 -17.71 -11.02
C GLN A 29 7.14 -16.68 -10.01
N THR A 30 7.43 -17.12 -8.80
CA THR A 30 7.92 -16.26 -7.72
C THR A 30 9.36 -16.55 -7.38
N VAL A 31 10.12 -15.52 -7.01
CA VAL A 31 11.48 -15.62 -6.49
C VAL A 31 11.49 -15.04 -5.09
N PRO A 32 11.36 -15.89 -4.04
CA PRO A 32 11.41 -15.42 -2.67
C PRO A 32 12.83 -14.99 -2.28
N ILE A 33 12.96 -13.76 -1.75
CA ILE A 33 14.23 -13.17 -1.33
C ILE A 33 14.18 -12.82 0.15
N GLY A 34 15.24 -13.14 0.87
CA GLY A 34 15.39 -12.81 2.28
C GLY A 34 16.82 -12.83 2.77
N ARG A 35 17.02 -12.52 4.07
CA ARG A 35 18.33 -12.35 4.69
C ARG A 35 19.01 -13.66 5.09
N SER A 36 18.23 -14.72 5.34
CA SER A 36 18.76 -16.01 5.78
C SER A 36 19.38 -16.78 4.64
N GLU A 37 20.37 -17.62 4.95
CA GLU A 37 21.05 -18.45 3.94
C GLU A 37 20.13 -19.54 3.35
N ARG A 38 19.09 -19.92 4.07
CA ARG A 38 18.12 -20.92 3.64
C ARG A 38 16.71 -20.39 3.78
N ALA A 39 15.81 -20.86 2.92
CA ALA A 39 14.39 -20.65 3.11
C ALA A 39 13.99 -21.15 4.51
N PRO A 40 13.15 -20.41 5.26
CA PRO A 40 12.61 -20.93 6.50
C PRO A 40 11.88 -22.24 6.23
N ALA A 41 12.02 -23.19 7.15
CA ALA A 41 11.33 -24.47 7.08
C ALA A 41 9.81 -24.30 7.30
N ALA A 42 9.12 -23.78 6.31
CA ALA A 42 7.67 -23.79 6.26
C ALA A 42 7.26 -24.82 5.20
N GLY A 43 7.04 -26.08 5.66
CA GLY A 43 6.38 -27.09 4.88
C GLY A 43 7.20 -27.77 3.77
N GLY A 44 8.46 -28.16 4.04
CA GLY A 44 9.09 -29.31 3.36
C GLY A 44 9.14 -29.32 1.82
N ASP A 45 8.83 -28.24 1.12
CA ASP A 45 8.81 -28.18 -0.34
C ASP A 45 10.23 -27.91 -0.87
N ALA A 46 10.80 -28.94 -1.53
CA ALA A 46 12.15 -28.85 -2.11
C ALA A 46 12.21 -27.79 -3.23
N ASP A 47 11.10 -27.47 -3.88
CA ASP A 47 11.04 -26.46 -4.94
C ASP A 47 11.09 -25.04 -4.39
N ALA A 48 10.45 -24.77 -3.24
CA ALA A 48 10.58 -23.51 -2.53
C ALA A 48 12.04 -23.21 -2.11
N GLN A 49 12.80 -24.26 -1.78
CA GLN A 49 14.23 -24.15 -1.44
C GLN A 49 15.09 -23.80 -2.65
N ARG A 50 14.75 -24.29 -3.84
CA ARG A 50 15.50 -24.05 -5.09
C ARG A 50 15.37 -22.64 -5.61
N LEU A 51 14.26 -21.97 -5.36
CA LEU A 51 13.97 -20.61 -5.82
C LEU A 51 14.40 -19.54 -4.81
N TRP A 52 14.73 -19.93 -3.57
CA TRP A 52 15.17 -19.01 -2.54
C TRP A 52 16.48 -18.33 -2.90
N ARG A 53 16.50 -17.01 -2.82
CA ARG A 53 17.72 -16.20 -3.00
C ARG A 53 18.02 -15.39 -1.74
N ARG A 54 19.28 -15.38 -1.34
CA ARG A 54 19.72 -14.57 -0.21
C ARG A 54 20.17 -13.20 -0.70
N ALA A 55 19.66 -12.13 -0.09
CA ALA A 55 20.19 -10.78 -0.27
C ALA A 55 19.90 -9.92 0.97
N VAL A 56 20.80 -9.01 1.29
CA VAL A 56 20.68 -7.98 2.32
C VAL A 56 20.82 -6.59 1.67
N CYS A 57 20.23 -5.57 2.26
CA CYS A 57 20.17 -4.23 1.65
C CYS A 57 21.53 -3.53 1.55
N ASP A 58 22.50 -3.90 2.38
CA ASP A 58 23.83 -3.35 2.42
C ASP A 58 24.83 -4.08 1.48
N ASP A 59 24.35 -5.04 0.69
CA ASP A 59 25.10 -5.78 -0.32
C ASP A 59 24.46 -5.61 -1.71
N PRO A 60 24.87 -4.59 -2.48
CA PRO A 60 24.32 -4.35 -3.82
C PRO A 60 24.52 -5.50 -4.79
N ASP A 61 25.66 -6.19 -4.73
CA ASP A 61 25.96 -7.31 -5.63
C ASP A 61 25.02 -8.50 -5.35
N ALA A 62 24.75 -8.78 -4.06
CA ALA A 62 23.80 -9.81 -3.68
C ALA A 62 22.36 -9.46 -4.11
N LEU A 63 21.97 -8.17 -4.06
CA LEU A 63 20.68 -7.72 -4.57
C LEU A 63 20.59 -7.88 -6.09
N ASP A 64 21.62 -7.50 -6.84
CA ASP A 64 21.66 -7.62 -8.30
C ASP A 64 21.57 -9.08 -8.73
N GLU A 65 22.31 -9.98 -8.07
CA GLU A 65 22.23 -11.43 -8.33
C GLU A 65 20.84 -11.97 -7.97
N ALA A 66 20.27 -11.53 -6.83
CA ALA A 66 18.97 -12.00 -6.39
C ALA A 66 17.83 -11.56 -7.32
N LEU A 67 17.95 -10.46 -8.04
CA LEU A 67 16.96 -9.97 -8.99
C LEU A 67 17.14 -10.48 -10.42
N ARG A 68 18.21 -11.22 -10.71
CA ARG A 68 18.53 -11.69 -12.07
C ARG A 68 17.41 -12.58 -12.63
N GLY A 69 16.96 -12.25 -13.84
CA GLY A 69 15.94 -13.02 -14.57
C GLY A 69 14.51 -12.80 -14.06
N THR A 70 14.27 -11.77 -13.24
CA THR A 70 12.92 -11.34 -12.86
C THR A 70 12.48 -10.15 -13.71
N GLY A 71 11.17 -9.91 -13.80
CA GLY A 71 10.59 -8.73 -14.48
C GLY A 71 10.14 -7.64 -13.52
N ALA A 72 9.96 -8.00 -12.25
CA ALA A 72 9.58 -7.06 -11.20
C ALA A 72 10.05 -7.53 -9.83
N VAL A 73 10.16 -6.59 -8.89
CA VAL A 73 10.35 -6.88 -7.47
C VAL A 73 9.27 -6.19 -6.63
N ILE A 74 8.69 -6.94 -5.69
CA ILE A 74 7.79 -6.42 -4.66
C ILE A 74 8.54 -6.43 -3.33
N ASN A 75 8.80 -5.24 -2.78
CA ASN A 75 9.47 -5.09 -1.49
C ASN A 75 8.43 -5.11 -0.35
N CYS A 76 8.49 -6.16 0.46
CA CYS A 76 7.67 -6.37 1.67
C CYS A 76 8.50 -6.24 2.96
N ALA A 77 9.74 -5.74 2.90
CA ALA A 77 10.67 -5.69 4.01
C ALA A 77 10.74 -4.30 4.64
N GLY A 78 9.95 -4.05 5.68
CA GLY A 78 10.12 -2.84 6.51
C GLY A 78 11.32 -2.95 7.48
N PRO A 79 11.88 -1.83 7.97
CA PRO A 79 11.51 -0.42 7.70
C PRO A 79 11.87 0.02 6.27
N PHE A 80 10.92 0.64 5.57
CA PHE A 80 11.10 0.99 4.16
C PHE A 80 12.04 2.18 3.95
N LEU A 81 12.20 3.05 4.93
CA LEU A 81 13.24 4.08 4.92
C LEU A 81 14.65 3.50 4.76
N ASP A 82 14.85 2.27 5.23
CA ASP A 82 16.15 1.60 5.17
C ASP A 82 16.26 0.66 3.95
N THR A 83 15.17 0.04 3.53
CA THR A 83 15.20 -0.99 2.48
C THR A 83 14.84 -0.49 1.09
N ALA A 84 13.92 0.47 0.96
CA ALA A 84 13.41 0.89 -0.34
C ALA A 84 14.53 1.45 -1.25
N PRO A 85 15.45 2.34 -0.79
CA PRO A 85 16.48 2.87 -1.67
C PRO A 85 17.33 1.76 -2.33
N ALA A 86 17.85 0.84 -1.54
CA ALA A 86 18.74 -0.21 -2.06
C ALA A 86 18.02 -1.14 -3.04
N VAL A 87 16.76 -1.53 -2.73
CA VAL A 87 16.00 -2.43 -3.61
C VAL A 87 15.52 -1.70 -4.88
N ILE A 88 15.16 -0.40 -4.81
CA ILE A 88 14.85 0.41 -6.00
C ILE A 88 16.08 0.51 -6.91
N GLU A 89 17.23 0.87 -6.35
CA GLU A 89 18.47 1.00 -7.12
C GLU A 89 18.87 -0.30 -7.80
N ALA A 90 18.76 -1.43 -7.10
CA ALA A 90 19.00 -2.75 -7.70
C ALA A 90 17.97 -3.07 -8.81
N ALA A 91 16.68 -2.77 -8.61
CA ALA A 91 15.66 -2.94 -9.63
C ALA A 91 15.94 -2.09 -10.88
N LEU A 92 16.35 -0.83 -10.69
CA LEU A 92 16.71 0.07 -11.79
C LEU A 92 17.95 -0.41 -12.52
N ARG A 93 19.01 -0.89 -11.82
CA ARG A 93 20.18 -1.50 -12.47
C ARG A 93 19.81 -2.73 -13.29
N ALA A 94 18.90 -3.55 -12.78
CA ALA A 94 18.39 -4.73 -13.49
C ALA A 94 17.41 -4.40 -14.63
N GLY A 95 16.93 -3.14 -14.74
CA GLY A 95 15.94 -2.73 -15.74
C GLY A 95 14.55 -3.35 -15.51
N ILE A 96 14.17 -3.61 -14.25
CA ILE A 96 12.90 -4.21 -13.86
C ILE A 96 12.02 -3.22 -13.09
N HIS A 97 10.74 -3.58 -12.90
CA HIS A 97 9.80 -2.75 -12.15
C HIS A 97 9.91 -2.98 -10.64
N TYR A 98 9.70 -1.91 -9.87
CA TYR A 98 9.69 -1.93 -8.40
C TYR A 98 8.33 -1.56 -7.84
N PHE A 99 7.88 -2.33 -6.84
CA PHE A 99 6.70 -2.06 -6.03
C PHE A 99 7.04 -2.22 -4.56
N ASP A 100 6.36 -1.48 -3.68
CA ASP A 100 6.45 -1.75 -2.24
C ASP A 100 5.10 -1.55 -1.53
N VAL A 101 5.05 -1.99 -0.29
CA VAL A 101 3.85 -1.97 0.54
C VAL A 101 3.99 -1.04 1.75
N THR A 102 4.81 0.00 1.63
CA THR A 102 5.07 0.94 2.72
C THR A 102 3.83 1.76 3.11
N ALA A 103 3.74 2.10 4.41
CA ALA A 103 2.84 3.12 4.92
C ALA A 103 3.58 4.41 5.34
N GLU A 104 4.90 4.49 5.10
CA GLU A 104 5.76 5.55 5.59
C GLU A 104 5.79 6.75 4.62
N GLN A 105 5.16 7.87 4.97
CA GLN A 105 5.12 9.09 4.13
C GLN A 105 6.51 9.53 3.62
N ARG A 106 7.52 9.45 4.49
CA ARG A 106 8.88 9.87 4.13
C ARG A 106 9.49 8.96 3.06
N SER A 107 9.31 7.65 3.19
CA SER A 107 9.78 6.67 2.21
C SER A 107 9.12 6.91 0.84
N VAL A 108 7.78 7.07 0.81
CA VAL A 108 7.03 7.33 -0.43
C VAL A 108 7.49 8.62 -1.09
N ARG A 109 7.58 9.72 -0.34
CA ARG A 109 8.04 11.01 -0.87
C ARG A 109 9.45 10.93 -1.46
N GLN A 110 10.34 10.25 -0.77
CA GLN A 110 11.71 10.05 -1.23
C GLN A 110 11.74 9.20 -2.51
N SER A 111 11.02 8.08 -2.54
CA SER A 111 10.98 7.20 -3.71
C SER A 111 10.44 7.92 -4.95
N LEU A 112 9.31 8.63 -4.82
CA LEU A 112 8.69 9.36 -5.92
C LEU A 112 9.57 10.52 -6.43
N ALA A 113 10.28 11.22 -5.55
CA ALA A 113 11.08 12.39 -5.92
C ALA A 113 12.46 12.00 -6.47
N THR A 114 13.10 10.98 -5.87
CA THR A 114 14.50 10.66 -6.18
C THR A 114 14.62 9.80 -7.45
N TYR A 115 13.68 8.86 -7.65
CA TYR A 115 13.88 7.82 -8.67
C TYR A 115 13.03 8.03 -9.93
N HIS A 116 12.26 9.10 -10.04
CA HIS A 116 11.39 9.33 -11.22
C HIS A 116 12.18 9.39 -12.53
N ASP A 117 13.20 10.22 -12.59
CA ASP A 117 13.96 10.45 -13.83
C ASP A 117 14.80 9.21 -14.21
N GLU A 118 15.42 8.53 -13.23
CA GLU A 118 16.17 7.31 -13.50
C GLU A 118 15.25 6.18 -13.97
N ALA A 119 14.10 5.99 -13.30
CA ALA A 119 13.09 5.03 -13.71
C ALA A 119 12.58 5.32 -15.13
N ARG A 120 12.36 6.58 -15.46
CA ARG A 120 11.98 7.01 -16.81
C ARG A 120 13.04 6.66 -17.84
N HIS A 121 14.31 6.92 -17.54
CA HIS A 121 15.43 6.56 -18.43
C HIS A 121 15.54 5.06 -18.67
N ARG A 122 15.24 4.25 -17.65
CA ARG A 122 15.31 2.78 -17.72
C ARG A 122 14.07 2.13 -18.32
N GLY A 123 13.00 2.89 -18.56
CA GLY A 123 11.70 2.32 -18.94
C GLY A 123 11.05 1.50 -17.81
N SER A 124 11.51 1.70 -16.58
CA SER A 124 11.03 0.98 -15.39
C SER A 124 9.94 1.77 -14.66
N VAL A 125 9.07 1.07 -13.92
CA VAL A 125 8.09 1.66 -13.01
C VAL A 125 8.60 1.52 -11.59
N VAL A 126 8.60 2.60 -10.82
CA VAL A 126 8.79 2.62 -9.37
C VAL A 126 7.47 3.05 -8.72
N MET A 127 6.81 2.13 -8.04
CA MET A 127 5.49 2.38 -7.45
C MET A 127 5.50 2.05 -5.95
N PRO A 128 5.76 3.05 -5.09
CA PRO A 128 5.75 2.85 -3.65
C PRO A 128 4.31 2.82 -3.09
N ALA A 129 4.15 2.25 -1.91
CA ALA A 129 2.92 2.24 -1.11
C ALA A 129 1.70 1.59 -1.79
N VAL A 130 1.91 0.54 -2.60
CA VAL A 130 0.82 -0.22 -3.24
C VAL A 130 0.19 -1.17 -2.21
N ALA A 131 -0.51 -0.59 -1.23
CA ALA A 131 -0.97 -1.30 -0.04
C ALA A 131 -2.29 -0.71 0.47
N PHE A 132 -2.78 -1.27 1.58
CA PHE A 132 -4.00 -0.80 2.25
C PHE A 132 -3.99 0.71 2.52
N TYR A 133 -2.94 1.25 3.15
CA TYR A 133 -2.91 2.67 3.52
C TYR A 133 -2.61 3.61 2.33
N GLY A 134 -1.75 3.22 1.43
CA GLY A 134 -1.35 4.03 0.28
C GLY A 134 -2.28 3.82 -0.91
N GLY A 135 -2.11 2.69 -1.60
CA GLY A 135 -2.73 2.43 -2.90
C GLY A 135 -4.25 2.32 -2.86
N LEU A 136 -4.82 1.63 -1.85
CA LEU A 136 -6.28 1.50 -1.77
C LEU A 136 -6.95 2.85 -1.52
N ALA A 137 -6.42 3.64 -0.58
CA ALA A 137 -6.96 4.97 -0.31
C ALA A 137 -6.83 5.94 -1.51
N ASP A 138 -5.73 5.83 -2.26
CA ASP A 138 -5.48 6.59 -3.48
C ASP A 138 -6.51 6.28 -4.57
N LEU A 139 -6.75 4.99 -4.84
CA LEU A 139 -7.77 4.54 -5.79
C LEU A 139 -9.18 4.98 -5.38
N LEU A 140 -9.53 4.86 -4.10
CA LEU A 140 -10.82 5.31 -3.59
C LEU A 140 -10.98 6.83 -3.70
N ALA A 141 -9.93 7.61 -3.39
CA ALA A 141 -9.95 9.07 -3.53
C ALA A 141 -10.11 9.49 -4.99
N THR A 142 -9.44 8.80 -5.90
CA THR A 142 -9.55 9.04 -7.34
C THR A 142 -10.96 8.77 -7.85
N GLU A 143 -11.56 7.65 -7.43
CA GLU A 143 -12.93 7.34 -7.81
C GLU A 143 -13.93 8.32 -7.16
N ALA A 144 -13.73 8.68 -5.88
CA ALA A 144 -14.58 9.65 -5.19
C ALA A 144 -14.53 11.06 -5.81
N THR A 145 -13.43 11.40 -6.48
CA THR A 145 -13.26 12.70 -7.14
C THR A 145 -13.57 12.68 -8.63
N ARG A 146 -13.97 11.51 -9.17
CA ARG A 146 -14.29 11.34 -10.60
C ARG A 146 -15.39 12.29 -11.03
N GLY A 147 -15.05 13.19 -11.96
CA GLY A 147 -15.99 14.19 -12.49
C GLY A 147 -16.12 15.46 -11.64
N ALA A 148 -15.40 15.59 -10.54
CA ALA A 148 -15.29 16.86 -9.82
C ALA A 148 -14.48 17.87 -10.63
N ARG A 149 -14.96 19.12 -10.75
CA ARG A 149 -14.21 20.20 -11.43
C ARG A 149 -13.05 20.74 -10.58
N SER A 150 -13.19 20.66 -9.29
CA SER A 150 -12.19 21.02 -8.28
C SER A 150 -12.41 20.17 -7.04
N VAL A 151 -11.39 20.03 -6.21
CA VAL A 151 -11.48 19.27 -4.97
C VAL A 151 -11.04 20.17 -3.82
N GLU A 152 -11.97 20.48 -2.94
CA GLU A 152 -11.66 21.31 -1.77
C GLU A 152 -11.09 20.44 -0.64
N ARG A 153 -11.69 19.27 -0.41
CA ARG A 153 -11.30 18.41 0.70
C ARG A 153 -11.44 16.94 0.34
N ILE A 154 -10.44 16.17 0.72
CA ILE A 154 -10.46 14.70 0.76
C ILE A 154 -10.18 14.27 2.19
N GLU A 155 -11.06 13.46 2.74
CA GLU A 155 -10.90 12.88 4.08
C GLU A 155 -10.97 11.36 3.97
N VAL A 156 -9.98 10.68 4.54
CA VAL A 156 -9.93 9.21 4.61
C VAL A 156 -10.19 8.81 6.05
N GLY A 157 -11.30 8.16 6.32
CA GLY A 157 -11.63 7.55 7.61
C GLY A 157 -11.31 6.07 7.58
N MET A 158 -10.59 5.58 8.58
CA MET A 158 -10.27 4.16 8.74
C MET A 158 -10.70 3.69 10.11
N ALA A 159 -11.35 2.53 10.18
CA ALA A 159 -11.60 1.85 11.44
C ALA A 159 -11.17 0.38 11.35
N LEU A 160 -10.49 -0.07 12.38
CA LEU A 160 -10.09 -1.44 12.63
C LEU A 160 -10.72 -1.87 13.95
N ASP A 161 -11.17 -3.12 14.05
CA ASP A 161 -11.64 -3.67 15.33
C ASP A 161 -10.49 -3.97 16.30
N CYS A 162 -9.30 -4.29 15.76
CA CYS A 162 -8.05 -4.50 16.50
C CYS A 162 -6.84 -4.21 15.59
N TRP A 163 -5.66 -4.01 16.18
CA TRP A 163 -4.41 -4.00 15.43
C TRP A 163 -3.36 -4.86 16.10
N HIS A 164 -3.30 -6.10 15.69
CA HIS A 164 -2.24 -7.01 16.10
C HIS A 164 -0.99 -6.74 15.23
N PRO A 165 0.05 -6.05 15.77
CA PRO A 165 1.18 -5.65 14.95
C PRO A 165 2.10 -6.83 14.65
N THR A 166 2.54 -6.93 13.40
CA THR A 166 3.62 -7.86 13.05
C THR A 166 4.97 -7.39 13.62
N ALA A 167 5.96 -8.27 13.68
CA ALA A 167 7.32 -7.87 14.04
C ALA A 167 7.89 -6.78 13.09
N GLY A 168 7.48 -6.80 11.82
CA GLY A 168 7.80 -5.76 10.85
C GLY A 168 7.14 -4.41 11.20
N THR A 169 5.86 -4.42 11.56
CA THR A 169 5.11 -3.22 11.97
C THR A 169 5.73 -2.57 13.20
N ARG A 170 6.11 -3.36 14.21
CA ARG A 170 6.78 -2.84 15.42
C ARG A 170 8.11 -2.16 15.07
N ARG A 171 8.98 -2.84 14.33
CA ARG A 171 10.28 -2.28 13.90
C ARG A 171 10.12 -1.01 13.08
N THR A 172 9.15 -0.99 12.16
CA THR A 172 8.84 0.20 11.37
C THR A 172 8.36 1.34 12.27
N GLY A 173 7.50 1.07 13.25
CA GLY A 173 7.02 2.07 14.21
C GLY A 173 8.15 2.65 15.07
N GLU A 174 9.05 1.81 15.56
CA GLU A 174 10.24 2.23 16.34
C GLU A 174 11.20 3.09 15.49
N ARG A 175 11.41 2.73 14.23
CA ARG A 175 12.32 3.40 13.32
C ARG A 175 11.73 4.68 12.73
N ASN A 176 10.42 4.73 12.49
CA ASN A 176 9.75 5.85 11.85
C ASN A 176 9.32 6.91 12.87
N THR A 177 10.28 7.72 13.31
CA THR A 177 10.04 8.88 14.18
C THR A 177 9.73 10.16 13.41
N ALA A 178 9.62 10.09 12.09
CA ALA A 178 9.38 11.23 11.22
C ALA A 178 8.04 11.92 11.56
N ARG A 179 8.04 13.25 11.48
CA ARG A 179 6.82 14.04 11.61
C ARG A 179 5.86 13.72 10.47
N ARG A 180 4.59 13.50 10.79
CA ARG A 180 3.55 13.25 9.80
C ARG A 180 2.98 14.57 9.26
N PHE A 181 2.54 14.53 8.02
CA PHE A 181 2.02 15.68 7.29
C PHE A 181 0.62 15.37 6.74
N VAL A 182 -0.19 16.41 6.65
CA VAL A 182 -1.45 16.49 5.91
C VAL A 182 -1.28 17.50 4.79
N VAL A 183 -2.23 17.60 3.87
CA VAL A 183 -2.33 18.77 3.00
C VAL A 183 -3.33 19.74 3.63
N ALA A 184 -2.89 20.96 3.85
CA ALA A 184 -3.71 22.08 4.29
C ALA A 184 -3.43 23.29 3.41
N ASP A 185 -4.49 23.90 2.87
CA ASP A 185 -4.40 24.99 1.90
C ASP A 185 -3.44 24.72 0.73
N GLY A 186 -3.49 23.49 0.19
CA GLY A 186 -2.67 23.03 -0.93
C GLY A 186 -1.18 22.78 -0.60
N ARG A 187 -0.81 22.73 0.68
CA ARG A 187 0.58 22.56 1.12
C ARG A 187 0.73 21.43 2.14
N PHE A 188 1.82 20.70 2.04
CA PHE A 188 2.19 19.74 3.09
C PHE A 188 2.46 20.47 4.40
N THR A 189 1.57 20.27 5.35
CA THR A 189 1.59 20.92 6.67
C THR A 189 1.73 19.86 7.76
N PRO A 190 2.61 20.04 8.73
CA PRO A 190 2.75 19.07 9.82
C PRO A 190 1.45 18.92 10.61
N VAL A 191 1.12 17.70 10.99
CA VAL A 191 -0.01 17.43 11.90
C VAL A 191 0.18 18.20 13.20
N PRO A 192 -0.83 18.95 13.67
CA PRO A 192 -0.79 19.62 14.97
C PRO A 192 -0.48 18.65 16.12
N ARG A 193 0.06 19.15 17.21
CA ARG A 193 0.25 18.39 18.45
C ARG A 193 -0.47 19.11 19.59
N PRO A 194 -1.44 18.45 20.27
CA PRO A 194 -1.92 17.09 20.04
C PRO A 194 -2.60 16.94 18.68
N ALA A 195 -2.61 15.70 18.15
CA ALA A 195 -3.29 15.39 16.90
C ALA A 195 -4.81 15.60 17.04
N PRO A 196 -5.48 16.21 16.05
CA PRO A 196 -6.92 16.43 16.09
C PRO A 196 -7.70 15.13 16.28
N VAL A 197 -8.69 15.17 17.15
CA VAL A 197 -9.62 14.07 17.45
C VAL A 197 -11.03 14.51 17.10
N ARG A 198 -11.82 13.60 16.54
CA ARG A 198 -13.25 13.84 16.25
C ARG A 198 -14.03 12.55 16.20
N GLU A 199 -15.34 12.64 16.07
CA GLU A 199 -16.20 11.51 15.78
C GLU A 199 -16.29 11.27 14.27
N TRP A 200 -16.43 9.98 13.90
CA TRP A 200 -16.67 9.54 12.53
C TRP A 200 -17.73 8.45 12.54
N ALA A 201 -18.78 8.66 11.79
CA ALA A 201 -19.81 7.67 11.59
C ALA A 201 -19.42 6.74 10.46
N PHE A 202 -19.00 5.52 10.79
CA PHE A 202 -18.78 4.44 9.85
C PHE A 202 -20.04 3.58 9.69
N PRO A 203 -20.14 2.78 8.62
CA PRO A 203 -21.18 1.75 8.54
C PRO A 203 -21.01 0.69 9.63
N ALA A 204 -22.08 -0.07 9.88
CA ALA A 204 -22.01 -1.23 10.76
C ALA A 204 -20.93 -2.23 10.25
N PRO A 205 -20.21 -2.91 11.15
CA PRO A 205 -20.41 -2.99 12.61
C PRO A 205 -19.71 -1.89 13.42
N PHE A 206 -18.93 -1.00 12.79
CA PHE A 206 -18.12 -0.01 13.50
C PHE A 206 -18.95 1.14 14.10
N CYS A 207 -20.00 1.59 13.41
CA CYS A 207 -20.86 2.69 13.88
C CYS A 207 -20.06 3.97 14.16
N VAL A 208 -20.52 4.80 15.10
CA VAL A 208 -19.79 6.03 15.48
C VAL A 208 -18.54 5.68 16.28
N GLN A 209 -17.39 6.13 15.79
CA GLN A 209 -16.09 5.94 16.42
C GLN A 209 -15.40 7.27 16.70
N GLN A 210 -14.69 7.35 17.81
CA GLN A 210 -13.71 8.40 18.01
C GLN A 210 -12.48 8.10 17.13
N VAL A 211 -12.10 9.05 16.27
CA VAL A 211 -10.94 8.96 15.38
C VAL A 211 -9.93 10.06 15.66
N VAL A 212 -8.66 9.78 15.42
CA VAL A 212 -7.56 10.74 15.56
C VAL A 212 -6.86 10.91 14.21
N ALA A 213 -6.39 12.12 13.93
CA ALA A 213 -5.62 12.38 12.71
C ALA A 213 -4.34 11.54 12.69
N MET A 214 -4.29 10.57 11.81
CA MET A 214 -3.22 9.59 11.65
C MET A 214 -2.84 9.45 10.17
N PRO A 215 -2.31 10.50 9.53
CA PRO A 215 -1.94 10.44 8.12
C PRO A 215 -0.72 9.54 7.90
N LEU A 216 -0.82 8.68 6.89
CA LEU A 216 0.19 7.75 6.45
C LEU A 216 0.53 7.99 4.95
N ALA A 217 0.88 6.94 4.22
CA ALA A 217 1.31 7.03 2.82
C ALA A 217 0.27 7.65 1.88
N GLU A 218 -1.03 7.48 2.17
CA GLU A 218 -2.15 7.95 1.34
C GLU A 218 -2.14 9.45 1.11
N ILE A 219 -1.67 10.23 2.07
CA ILE A 219 -1.56 11.69 1.88
C ILE A 219 -0.63 12.02 0.72
N VAL A 220 0.44 11.24 0.55
CA VAL A 220 1.43 11.47 -0.50
C VAL A 220 0.91 10.96 -1.84
N THR A 221 0.36 9.74 -1.88
CA THR A 221 -0.13 9.14 -3.12
C THR A 221 -1.29 9.93 -3.70
N ILE A 222 -2.30 10.30 -2.89
CA ILE A 222 -3.43 11.14 -3.31
C ILE A 222 -2.97 12.51 -3.83
N SER A 223 -2.11 13.19 -3.06
CA SER A 223 -1.67 14.55 -3.42
C SER A 223 -0.72 14.60 -4.61
N ARG A 224 -0.24 13.44 -5.06
CA ARG A 224 0.65 13.34 -6.21
C ARG A 224 -0.05 13.73 -7.51
N HIS A 225 -1.34 13.44 -7.62
CA HIS A 225 -2.10 13.64 -8.84
C HIS A 225 -3.48 14.31 -8.64
N ILE A 226 -4.00 14.38 -7.41
CA ILE A 226 -5.24 15.11 -7.11
C ILE A 226 -4.90 16.44 -6.43
N ALA A 227 -5.17 17.53 -7.11
CA ALA A 227 -4.97 18.88 -6.59
C ALA A 227 -6.10 19.26 -5.62
N ALA A 228 -6.13 18.63 -4.44
CA ALA A 228 -7.08 18.97 -3.38
C ALA A 228 -6.50 20.05 -2.44
N ARG A 229 -7.35 20.99 -2.01
CA ARG A 229 -6.94 22.03 -1.07
C ARG A 229 -6.58 21.45 0.30
N ASN A 230 -7.32 20.43 0.75
CA ASN A 230 -7.09 19.75 2.03
C ASN A 230 -7.16 18.24 1.86
N VAL A 231 -6.16 17.52 2.37
CA VAL A 231 -6.17 16.04 2.44
C VAL A 231 -5.75 15.63 3.82
N CYS A 232 -6.59 14.86 4.50
CA CYS A 232 -6.30 14.34 5.83
C CYS A 232 -6.86 12.93 5.99
N SER A 233 -6.22 12.12 6.82
CA SER A 233 -6.74 10.81 7.20
C SER A 233 -6.80 10.63 8.71
N TYR A 234 -7.72 9.77 9.12
CA TYR A 234 -8.09 9.50 10.50
C TYR A 234 -8.17 8.00 10.72
N LEU A 235 -7.76 7.57 11.89
CA LEU A 235 -7.88 6.19 12.35
C LEU A 235 -8.63 6.16 13.68
N ASN A 236 -9.49 5.17 13.88
CA ASN A 236 -10.16 5.01 15.18
C ASN A 236 -9.12 4.70 16.28
N THR A 237 -9.45 5.11 17.51
CA THR A 237 -8.47 5.11 18.60
C THR A 237 -8.24 3.75 19.23
N ALA A 238 -9.18 2.81 19.12
CA ALA A 238 -9.06 1.49 19.73
C ALA A 238 -7.81 0.71 19.27
N PRO A 239 -7.53 0.55 17.95
CA PRO A 239 -6.36 -0.19 17.49
C PRO A 239 -5.03 0.49 17.79
N LEU A 240 -5.01 1.78 18.09
CA LEU A 240 -3.77 2.46 18.49
C LEU A 240 -3.28 2.01 19.86
N ARG A 241 -4.20 1.64 20.76
CA ARG A 241 -3.84 1.05 22.07
C ARG A 241 -3.17 -0.30 21.90
N ASP A 242 -3.60 -1.09 20.92
CA ASP A 242 -2.97 -2.37 20.59
C ASP A 242 -1.52 -2.18 20.10
N LEU A 243 -1.27 -1.13 19.31
CA LEU A 243 0.08 -0.78 18.85
C LEU A 243 0.99 -0.31 19.99
N GLU A 244 0.44 0.43 20.95
CA GLU A 244 1.18 0.97 22.10
C GLU A 244 1.50 -0.10 23.14
N ASP A 245 0.65 -1.15 23.28
CA ASP A 245 0.89 -2.23 24.23
C ASP A 245 1.90 -3.25 23.66
N PRO A 246 3.10 -3.36 24.24
CA PRO A 246 4.10 -4.33 23.78
C PRO A 246 3.66 -5.79 23.92
N ARG A 247 2.63 -6.07 24.76
CA ARG A 247 2.08 -7.40 24.99
C ARG A 247 1.06 -7.82 23.93
N THR A 248 0.59 -6.89 23.09
CA THR A 248 -0.33 -7.24 22.00
C THR A 248 0.32 -8.29 21.10
N PRO A 249 -0.32 -9.46 20.90
CA PRO A 249 0.26 -10.54 20.12
C PRO A 249 0.33 -10.18 18.62
N ALA A 250 1.16 -10.92 17.90
CA ALA A 250 1.13 -10.89 16.43
C ALA A 250 -0.22 -11.39 15.88
N PRO A 251 -0.56 -11.09 14.62
CA PRO A 251 -1.77 -11.61 14.00
C PRO A 251 -1.82 -13.14 14.04
N ILE A 252 -2.99 -13.68 14.38
CA ILE A 252 -3.22 -15.14 14.45
C ILE A 252 -4.13 -15.52 13.29
N ALA A 253 -3.71 -16.50 12.50
CA ALA A 253 -4.50 -17.05 11.41
C ALA A 253 -5.75 -17.73 11.92
N VAL A 254 -6.90 -17.44 11.31
CA VAL A 254 -8.20 -18.06 11.63
C VAL A 254 -8.81 -18.80 10.42
N ASP A 255 -8.13 -18.81 9.29
CA ASP A 255 -8.56 -19.52 8.10
C ASP A 255 -7.40 -20.20 7.36
N PRO A 256 -7.68 -21.12 6.41
CA PRO A 256 -6.64 -21.83 5.66
C PRO A 256 -5.72 -20.95 4.82
N PHE A 257 -6.14 -19.71 4.55
CA PHE A 257 -5.35 -18.74 3.78
C PHE A 257 -4.36 -17.95 4.66
N GLY A 258 -4.39 -18.17 5.98
CA GLY A 258 -3.52 -17.52 6.95
C GLY A 258 -4.02 -16.14 7.39
N ARG A 259 -5.24 -15.73 7.03
CA ARG A 259 -5.81 -14.44 7.41
C ARG A 259 -6.23 -14.43 8.88
N SER A 260 -6.03 -13.29 9.53
CA SER A 260 -6.54 -13.03 10.87
C SER A 260 -8.04 -12.72 10.87
N ALA A 261 -8.64 -12.66 12.05
CA ALA A 261 -10.05 -12.27 12.22
C ALA A 261 -10.26 -10.76 12.09
N GLN A 262 -9.21 -9.94 12.09
CA GLN A 262 -9.31 -8.48 12.06
C GLN A 262 -10.26 -8.01 10.96
N GLN A 263 -11.19 -7.13 11.33
CA GLN A 263 -12.08 -6.44 10.39
C GLN A 263 -11.64 -5.00 10.20
N PHE A 264 -11.88 -4.47 9.01
CA PHE A 264 -11.63 -3.07 8.72
C PHE A 264 -12.74 -2.46 7.88
N VAL A 265 -12.85 -1.16 7.99
CA VAL A 265 -13.57 -0.29 7.05
C VAL A 265 -12.67 0.88 6.69
N MET A 266 -12.66 1.25 5.43
CA MET A 266 -12.05 2.50 4.94
C MET A 266 -13.09 3.26 4.14
N GLU A 267 -13.26 4.52 4.47
CA GLU A 267 -14.19 5.42 3.83
C GLU A 267 -13.48 6.66 3.35
N VAL A 268 -13.70 7.04 2.10
CA VAL A 268 -13.17 8.26 1.52
C VAL A 268 -14.30 9.21 1.20
N ARG A 269 -14.23 10.42 1.73
CA ARG A 269 -15.14 11.53 1.47
C ARG A 269 -14.44 12.61 0.67
N ALA A 270 -15.02 12.98 -0.47
CA ALA A 270 -14.56 14.10 -1.29
C ALA A 270 -15.64 15.21 -1.31
N THR A 271 -15.22 16.45 -1.12
CA THR A 271 -16.13 17.60 -1.14
C THR A 271 -15.56 18.78 -1.91
N SER A 272 -16.43 19.53 -2.62
CA SER A 272 -16.10 20.77 -3.30
C SER A 272 -17.37 21.58 -3.61
N GLY A 273 -17.61 22.67 -2.91
CA GLY A 273 -18.87 23.38 -2.98
C GLY A 273 -20.05 22.44 -2.64
N ASP A 274 -20.99 22.27 -3.58
CA ASP A 274 -22.13 21.37 -3.44
C ASP A 274 -21.79 19.91 -3.78
N TYR A 275 -20.62 19.64 -4.35
CA TYR A 275 -20.19 18.28 -4.66
C TYR A 275 -19.90 17.50 -3.37
N ARG A 276 -20.51 16.32 -3.27
CA ARG A 276 -20.26 15.35 -2.20
C ARG A 276 -20.18 13.96 -2.81
N ALA A 277 -19.12 13.24 -2.52
CA ALA A 277 -19.01 11.84 -2.86
C ALA A 277 -18.40 11.06 -1.69
N GLU A 278 -18.88 9.85 -1.52
CA GLU A 278 -18.39 8.94 -0.48
C GLU A 278 -18.27 7.54 -1.05
N ILE A 279 -17.13 6.90 -0.81
CA ILE A 279 -16.88 5.50 -1.18
C ILE A 279 -16.36 4.79 0.04
N THR A 280 -16.99 3.69 0.39
CA THR A 280 -16.61 2.85 1.51
C THR A 280 -16.21 1.46 1.04
N VAL A 281 -15.14 0.93 1.59
CA VAL A 281 -14.75 -0.47 1.46
C VAL A 281 -14.64 -1.12 2.83
N ALA A 282 -15.03 -2.38 2.90
CA ALA A 282 -14.90 -3.20 4.10
C ALA A 282 -14.23 -4.53 3.76
N GLY A 283 -13.51 -5.09 4.72
CA GLY A 283 -12.82 -6.35 4.53
C GLY A 283 -12.17 -6.88 5.79
N ARG A 284 -11.27 -7.83 5.60
CA ARG A 284 -10.56 -8.50 6.68
C ARG A 284 -9.06 -8.45 6.46
N ASP A 285 -8.31 -8.31 7.57
CA ASP A 285 -6.85 -8.40 7.63
C ASP A 285 -6.13 -7.43 6.69
N ILE A 286 -5.72 -6.29 7.23
CA ILE A 286 -5.03 -5.24 6.47
C ILE A 286 -3.71 -5.69 5.84
N TYR A 287 -3.08 -6.74 6.38
CA TYR A 287 -1.86 -7.31 5.81
C TYR A 287 -2.19 -8.24 4.64
N ALA A 288 -3.22 -9.08 4.80
CA ALA A 288 -3.64 -10.02 3.76
C ALA A 288 -4.24 -9.30 2.55
N VAL A 289 -5.08 -8.27 2.75
CA VAL A 289 -5.69 -7.50 1.65
C VAL A 289 -4.65 -6.69 0.85
N THR A 290 -3.50 -6.39 1.44
CA THR A 290 -2.39 -5.72 0.74
C THR A 290 -1.83 -6.58 -0.40
N ALA A 291 -1.85 -7.91 -0.27
CA ALA A 291 -1.31 -8.80 -1.29
C ALA A 291 -2.04 -8.72 -2.64
N PRO A 292 -3.39 -8.84 -2.73
CA PRO A 292 -4.09 -8.67 -4.00
C PRO A 292 -3.93 -7.26 -4.59
N ILE A 293 -3.78 -6.21 -3.77
CA ILE A 293 -3.58 -4.84 -4.25
C ILE A 293 -2.23 -4.73 -4.98
N VAL A 294 -1.14 -5.15 -4.35
CA VAL A 294 0.19 -5.05 -4.98
C VAL A 294 0.38 -6.05 -6.11
N ALA A 295 -0.19 -7.25 -6.02
CA ALA A 295 -0.14 -8.23 -7.09
C ALA A 295 -0.90 -7.76 -8.34
N GLU A 296 -2.06 -7.10 -8.17
CA GLU A 296 -2.83 -6.52 -9.27
C GLU A 296 -2.04 -5.43 -9.97
N ALA A 297 -1.45 -4.49 -9.23
CA ALA A 297 -0.64 -3.42 -9.80
C ALA A 297 0.58 -3.97 -10.57
N CYS A 298 1.28 -4.93 -9.98
CA CYS A 298 2.42 -5.59 -10.62
C CYS A 298 2.00 -6.33 -11.90
N ALA A 299 0.89 -7.08 -11.86
CA ALA A 299 0.36 -7.81 -13.01
C ALA A 299 0.00 -6.87 -14.17
N ARG A 300 -0.66 -5.74 -13.89
CA ARG A 300 -1.04 -4.74 -14.91
C ARG A 300 0.20 -4.13 -15.57
N VAL A 301 1.19 -3.73 -14.78
CA VAL A 301 2.43 -3.15 -15.34
C VAL A 301 3.21 -4.17 -16.16
N LEU A 302 3.24 -5.43 -15.75
CA LEU A 302 3.91 -6.48 -16.53
C LEU A 302 3.17 -6.84 -17.83
N ALA A 303 1.83 -6.75 -17.83
CA ALA A 303 1.01 -7.05 -19.01
C ALA A 303 1.01 -5.89 -20.02
N ASP A 304 0.94 -4.66 -19.53
CA ASP A 304 0.88 -3.44 -20.36
C ASP A 304 1.67 -2.31 -19.66
N PRO A 305 3.01 -2.33 -19.81
CA PRO A 305 3.84 -1.31 -19.20
C PRO A 305 3.55 0.07 -19.79
N PRO A 306 3.59 1.15 -18.99
CA PRO A 306 3.36 2.49 -19.48
C PRO A 306 4.40 2.86 -20.54
N ALA A 307 3.99 3.67 -21.54
CA ALA A 307 4.86 4.08 -22.64
C ALA A 307 6.16 4.76 -22.19
N THR A 308 6.16 5.35 -21.01
CA THR A 308 7.35 5.92 -20.37
C THR A 308 7.44 5.41 -18.93
N GLY A 309 8.63 4.96 -18.54
CA GLY A 309 8.91 4.64 -17.14
C GLY A 309 8.80 5.88 -16.23
N GLY A 310 8.92 5.68 -14.93
CA GLY A 310 8.86 6.74 -13.94
C GLY A 310 8.52 6.24 -12.55
N ALA A 311 8.41 7.17 -11.59
CA ALA A 311 7.87 6.88 -10.26
C ALA A 311 6.45 7.43 -10.16
N PHE A 312 5.49 6.56 -9.78
CA PHE A 312 4.05 6.84 -9.83
C PHE A 312 3.34 6.41 -8.56
N ALA A 313 2.29 7.12 -8.18
CA ALA A 313 1.25 6.59 -7.31
C ALA A 313 0.32 5.64 -8.12
N PRO A 314 -0.36 4.67 -7.49
CA PRO A 314 -1.16 3.69 -8.23
C PRO A 314 -2.20 4.31 -9.17
N ALA A 315 -2.96 5.28 -8.71
CA ALA A 315 -4.01 5.89 -9.50
C ALA A 315 -3.53 6.93 -10.54
N GLU A 316 -2.21 7.18 -10.63
CA GLU A 316 -1.62 7.89 -11.79
C GLU A 316 -1.56 6.99 -13.03
N LEU A 317 -1.46 5.66 -12.86
CA LEU A 317 -1.32 4.72 -13.97
C LEU A 317 -2.59 3.92 -14.25
N PHE A 318 -3.43 3.68 -13.24
CA PHE A 318 -4.56 2.77 -13.38
C PHE A 318 -5.91 3.51 -13.35
N ASP A 319 -6.88 3.05 -14.13
CA ASP A 319 -8.26 3.44 -13.92
C ASP A 319 -8.74 2.91 -12.57
N ALA A 320 -9.11 3.82 -11.68
CA ALA A 320 -9.44 3.50 -10.30
C ALA A 320 -10.68 2.60 -10.20
N SER A 321 -11.71 2.83 -11.04
CA SER A 321 -12.93 2.02 -11.03
C SER A 321 -12.68 0.59 -11.45
N ASP A 322 -11.91 0.40 -12.52
CA ASP A 322 -11.54 -0.91 -13.05
C ASP A 322 -10.63 -1.67 -12.06
N PHE A 323 -9.66 -0.96 -11.44
CA PHE A 323 -8.80 -1.56 -10.44
C PHE A 323 -9.59 -1.99 -9.20
N LEU A 324 -10.46 -1.13 -8.68
CA LEU A 324 -11.31 -1.44 -7.53
C LEU A 324 -12.23 -2.63 -7.82
N HIS A 325 -12.81 -2.71 -9.03
CA HIS A 325 -13.60 -3.87 -9.44
C HIS A 325 -12.81 -5.18 -9.40
N ALA A 326 -11.54 -5.16 -9.83
CA ALA A 326 -10.67 -6.33 -9.74
C ALA A 326 -10.39 -6.78 -8.28
N LEU A 327 -10.58 -5.90 -7.30
CA LEU A 327 -10.41 -6.19 -5.87
C LEU A 327 -11.70 -6.71 -5.19
N GLU A 328 -12.87 -6.67 -5.82
CA GLU A 328 -14.15 -7.09 -5.21
C GLU A 328 -14.12 -8.51 -4.62
N PRO A 329 -13.38 -9.51 -5.14
CA PRO A 329 -13.23 -10.80 -4.48
C PRO A 329 -12.58 -10.75 -3.08
N HIS A 330 -11.89 -9.65 -2.76
CA HIS A 330 -11.11 -9.46 -1.54
C HIS A 330 -11.67 -8.43 -0.58
N LEU A 331 -12.52 -7.52 -1.10
CA LEU A 331 -13.19 -6.47 -0.32
C LEU A 331 -14.62 -6.24 -0.81
N ALA A 332 -15.49 -5.85 0.13
CA ALA A 332 -16.81 -5.33 -0.23
C ALA A 332 -16.70 -3.83 -0.51
N ILE A 333 -17.10 -3.41 -1.71
CA ILE A 333 -17.14 -1.99 -2.10
C ILE A 333 -18.59 -1.52 -1.97
N LEU A 334 -18.82 -0.58 -1.05
CA LEU A 334 -20.09 0.07 -0.81
C LEU A 334 -20.05 1.46 -1.45
N ARG A 335 -20.70 1.63 -2.59
CA ARG A 335 -20.79 2.94 -3.23
C ARG A 335 -22.04 3.64 -2.74
N THR A 336 -21.89 4.77 -2.09
CA THR A 336 -22.99 5.69 -1.90
C THR A 336 -23.03 6.61 -3.10
N ASP A 337 -24.06 6.52 -3.93
CA ASP A 337 -24.24 7.46 -5.05
C ASP A 337 -24.28 8.88 -4.47
N GLY A 338 -23.21 9.61 -4.69
CA GLY A 338 -23.23 11.05 -4.44
C GLY A 338 -24.33 11.68 -5.26
N ASP A 339 -25.01 12.67 -4.71
CA ASP A 339 -26.08 13.39 -5.37
C ASP A 339 -25.60 13.89 -6.77
N ARG A 340 -25.95 13.14 -7.82
CA ARG A 340 -25.64 13.46 -9.21
C ARG A 340 -26.50 14.61 -9.74
N SER A 341 -27.21 15.33 -8.89
CA SER A 341 -28.09 16.43 -9.32
C SER A 341 -27.33 17.60 -9.97
N ALA A 342 -26.00 17.66 -9.82
CA ALA A 342 -25.14 18.66 -10.48
C ALA A 342 -24.73 18.33 -11.92
N ARG A 343 -25.23 17.22 -12.51
CA ARG A 343 -25.00 16.87 -13.91
C ARG A 343 -26.19 17.35 -14.78
N ARG A 344 -26.30 18.63 -15.01
CA ARG A 344 -26.98 19.16 -16.22
C ARG A 344 -26.20 20.36 -16.75
N PRO A 345 -26.07 20.43 -18.11
CA PRO A 345 -25.19 21.36 -18.81
C PRO A 345 -25.61 22.82 -18.66
#